data_ab275d9a82068380a8c043d9532379ab
#
_entry.id   ab275d9a82068380a8c043d9532379ab
#
_cell.length_a   1.000
_cell.length_b   1.000
_cell.length_c   1.000
_cell.angle_alpha   90.00
_cell.angle_beta   90.00
_cell.angle_gamma   90.00
#
_symmetry.space_group_name_H-M   'P 1'
#
loop_
_entity.id
_entity.type
_entity.pdbx_description
1 polymer ?
#
loop_
_entity_poly.entity_id
_entity_poly.type
_entity_poly.pdbx_seq_one_letter_code
_entity_poly.pdbx_strand_id
1 'polypeptide(L)'
;MEPAGSHLNGPSAKVLDEHILGTLGYTRKDAWLCDLLPETRLNSGQVKVITERYNPLIEQYGLNKVTIPERPTVFCDAQRCQKILSELKESKASLLVLLGDIPIAQFLNFVADVPYKSLQEYVELYGYGKATAATIDGHTINVLPLAHPRQIGALGAHSEKWKNLHNEWKIKTKII
;
A
#
# COMPACT_ATOMS: atom_id res chain seq x y z
N MET A 1 -8.13 -20.60 -13.24
CA MET A 1 -7.98 -19.19 -12.81
C MET A 1 -6.91 -18.57 -13.69
N GLU A 2 -7.24 -17.54 -14.42
CA GLU A 2 -6.22 -16.78 -15.14
C GLU A 2 -5.43 -15.92 -14.15
N PRO A 3 -4.10 -15.81 -14.30
CA PRO A 3 -3.32 -14.89 -13.50
C PRO A 3 -3.82 -13.46 -13.70
N ALA A 4 -3.78 -12.66 -12.63
CA ALA A 4 -4.10 -11.25 -12.74
C ALA A 4 -3.13 -10.56 -13.73
N GLY A 5 -3.65 -9.98 -14.80
CA GLY A 5 -2.85 -9.38 -15.87
C GLY A 5 -2.13 -8.08 -15.49
N SER A 6 -2.35 -7.55 -14.27
CA SER A 6 -1.70 -6.35 -13.75
C SER A 6 -1.66 -6.35 -12.22
N HIS A 7 -0.65 -5.69 -11.66
CA HIS A 7 -0.57 -5.47 -10.22
C HIS A 7 -1.74 -4.62 -9.72
N LEU A 8 -2.22 -4.87 -8.50
CA LEU A 8 -3.28 -4.10 -7.86
C LEU A 8 -4.52 -3.95 -8.75
N ASN A 9 -5.21 -5.03 -9.07
CA ASN A 9 -6.38 -5.03 -9.95
C ASN A 9 -7.73 -5.19 -9.21
N GLY A 10 -7.72 -5.23 -7.89
CA GLY A 10 -8.91 -5.31 -7.06
C GLY A 10 -9.60 -3.94 -6.83
N PRO A 11 -10.65 -3.89 -5.97
CA PRO A 11 -11.34 -2.63 -5.65
C PRO A 11 -10.43 -1.52 -5.14
N SER A 12 -9.36 -1.85 -4.43
CA SER A 12 -8.34 -0.89 -3.98
C SER A 12 -7.57 -0.27 -5.14
N ALA A 13 -7.43 -0.98 -6.25
CA ALA A 13 -6.77 -0.48 -7.45
C ALA A 13 -7.53 0.68 -8.09
N LYS A 14 -8.85 0.53 -8.23
CA LYS A 14 -9.70 1.61 -8.75
C LYS A 14 -9.60 2.87 -7.88
N VAL A 15 -9.61 2.69 -6.56
CA VAL A 15 -9.44 3.81 -5.63
C VAL A 15 -8.05 4.44 -5.75
N LEU A 16 -6.99 3.65 -5.89
CA LEU A 16 -5.64 4.16 -6.16
C LEU A 16 -5.62 5.01 -7.43
N ASP A 17 -6.15 4.48 -8.52
CA ASP A 17 -6.13 5.15 -9.81
C ASP A 17 -6.94 6.46 -9.82
N GLU A 18 -8.18 6.42 -9.32
CA GLU A 18 -9.11 7.55 -9.41
C GLU A 18 -8.90 8.59 -8.30
N HIS A 19 -8.58 8.14 -7.09
CA HIS A 19 -8.59 9.00 -5.91
C HIS A 19 -7.19 9.43 -5.44
N ILE A 20 -6.14 8.74 -5.86
CA ILE A 20 -4.76 9.08 -5.49
C ILE A 20 -3.99 9.54 -6.72
N LEU A 21 -3.71 8.64 -7.68
CA LEU A 21 -2.93 8.98 -8.86
C LEU A 21 -3.62 10.08 -9.67
N GLY A 22 -4.91 9.94 -9.98
CA GLY A 22 -5.66 10.95 -10.72
C GLY A 22 -5.77 12.30 -9.99
N THR A 23 -5.76 12.32 -8.65
CA THR A 23 -5.72 13.56 -7.88
C THR A 23 -4.36 14.24 -7.98
N LEU A 24 -3.28 13.46 -8.04
CA LEU A 24 -1.90 13.96 -8.21
C LEU A 24 -1.55 14.28 -9.67
N GLY A 25 -2.47 14.04 -10.63
CA GLY A 25 -2.22 14.23 -12.06
C GLY A 25 -1.40 13.12 -12.71
N TYR A 26 -1.29 11.95 -12.06
CA TYR A 26 -0.54 10.81 -12.56
C TYR A 26 -1.45 9.68 -13.04
N THR A 27 -0.90 8.81 -13.86
CA THR A 27 -1.44 7.50 -14.23
C THR A 27 -0.52 6.38 -13.76
N ARG A 28 -0.92 5.14 -13.93
CA ARG A 28 -0.03 3.99 -13.63
C ARG A 28 1.23 3.95 -14.50
N LYS A 29 1.25 4.62 -15.65
CA LYS A 29 2.43 4.71 -16.51
C LYS A 29 3.48 5.67 -15.94
N ASP A 30 3.05 6.61 -15.14
CA ASP A 30 3.88 7.63 -14.52
C ASP A 30 4.33 7.23 -13.10
N ALA A 31 3.83 6.09 -12.59
CA ALA A 31 4.03 5.66 -11.22
C ALA A 31 4.73 4.29 -11.15
N TRP A 32 5.76 4.21 -10.35
CA TRP A 32 6.35 2.93 -9.93
C TRP A 32 5.55 2.39 -8.73
N LEU A 33 4.87 1.27 -8.91
CA LEU A 33 4.04 0.66 -7.88
C LEU A 33 4.77 -0.49 -7.20
N CYS A 34 4.81 -0.47 -5.88
CA CYS A 34 5.54 -1.45 -5.08
C CYS A 34 4.70 -1.88 -3.86
N ASP A 35 4.65 -3.19 -3.60
CA ASP A 35 4.06 -3.75 -2.40
C ASP A 35 5.14 -4.12 -1.38
N LEU A 36 4.90 -3.83 -0.09
CA LEU A 36 5.77 -4.31 1.00
C LEU A 36 5.78 -5.84 1.06
N LEU A 37 4.65 -6.46 0.79
CA LEU A 37 4.48 -7.90 0.74
C LEU A 37 4.07 -8.31 -0.67
N PRO A 38 5.01 -8.61 -1.57
CA PRO A 38 4.75 -8.84 -2.99
C PRO A 38 4.08 -10.19 -3.26
N GLU A 39 4.07 -11.08 -2.28
CA GLU A 39 3.52 -12.41 -2.41
C GLU A 39 2.11 -12.52 -1.86
N THR A 40 1.30 -13.36 -2.48
CA THR A 40 -0.03 -13.67 -1.98
C THR A 40 0.04 -14.33 -0.61
N ARG A 41 -0.74 -13.83 0.34
CA ARG A 41 -0.89 -14.36 1.69
C ARG A 41 -2.36 -14.51 2.04
N LEU A 42 -2.68 -15.52 2.83
CA LEU A 42 -4.04 -15.79 3.27
C LEU A 42 -4.31 -15.11 4.63
N ASN A 43 -5.46 -14.48 4.73
CA ASN A 43 -6.02 -14.15 6.05
C ASN A 43 -6.80 -15.35 6.61
N SER A 44 -7.11 -15.33 7.91
CA SER A 44 -7.80 -16.43 8.60
C SER A 44 -9.12 -16.84 7.96
N GLY A 45 -9.90 -15.89 7.45
CA GLY A 45 -11.15 -16.17 6.75
C GLY A 45 -10.94 -16.90 5.43
N GLN A 46 -9.90 -16.53 4.68
CA GLN A 46 -9.52 -17.22 3.44
C GLN A 46 -8.99 -18.63 3.73
N VAL A 47 -8.18 -18.81 4.77
CA VAL A 47 -7.72 -20.13 5.23
C VAL A 47 -8.92 -21.04 5.51
N LYS A 48 -9.89 -20.53 6.29
CA LYS A 48 -11.12 -21.26 6.60
C LYS A 48 -11.86 -21.71 5.35
N VAL A 49 -12.10 -20.78 4.42
CA VAL A 49 -12.82 -21.10 3.15
C VAL A 49 -12.06 -22.15 2.31
N ILE A 50 -10.75 -22.04 2.22
CA ILE A 50 -9.92 -23.02 1.50
C ILE A 50 -10.03 -24.39 2.15
N THR A 51 -9.88 -24.46 3.47
CA THR A 51 -9.94 -25.72 4.23
C THR A 51 -11.31 -26.38 4.09
N GLU A 52 -12.40 -25.64 4.24
CA GLU A 52 -13.75 -26.19 4.27
C GLU A 52 -14.34 -26.50 2.88
N ARG A 53 -14.00 -25.69 1.88
CA ARG A 53 -14.63 -25.77 0.56
C ARG A 53 -13.75 -26.32 -0.55
N TYR A 54 -12.45 -26.01 -0.54
CA TYR A 54 -11.56 -26.36 -1.64
C TYR A 54 -10.69 -27.58 -1.37
N ASN A 55 -10.22 -27.80 -0.14
CA ASN A 55 -9.41 -28.97 0.17
C ASN A 55 -10.12 -30.31 -0.13
N PRO A 56 -11.43 -30.50 0.17
CA PRO A 56 -12.15 -31.72 -0.22
C PRO A 56 -12.15 -31.96 -1.74
N LEU A 57 -12.18 -30.89 -2.56
CA LEU A 57 -12.16 -31.01 -4.01
C LEU A 57 -10.78 -31.44 -4.55
N ILE A 58 -9.70 -31.08 -3.85
CA ILE A 58 -8.33 -31.51 -4.20
C ILE A 58 -8.25 -33.03 -4.15
N GLU A 59 -8.75 -33.65 -3.09
CA GLU A 59 -8.77 -35.10 -2.94
C GLU A 59 -9.70 -35.77 -3.98
N GLN A 60 -10.90 -35.22 -4.13
CA GLN A 60 -11.90 -35.75 -5.07
C GLN A 60 -11.43 -35.77 -6.54
N TYR A 61 -10.68 -34.76 -6.95
CA TYR A 61 -10.24 -34.59 -8.34
C TYR A 61 -8.74 -34.84 -8.56
N GLY A 62 -8.02 -35.35 -7.56
CA GLY A 62 -6.58 -35.65 -7.67
C GLY A 62 -5.72 -34.44 -8.01
N LEU A 63 -6.09 -33.25 -7.53
CA LEU A 63 -5.37 -32.02 -7.82
C LEU A 63 -4.14 -31.87 -6.92
N ASN A 64 -3.14 -31.14 -7.40
CA ASN A 64 -1.97 -30.81 -6.60
C ASN A 64 -2.36 -29.86 -5.44
N LYS A 65 -1.94 -30.22 -4.23
CA LYS A 65 -2.12 -29.37 -3.05
C LYS A 65 -1.19 -28.17 -3.13
N VAL A 66 -1.76 -26.97 -3.12
CA VAL A 66 -1.02 -25.71 -3.06
C VAL A 66 -1.07 -25.17 -1.63
N THR A 67 0.09 -24.94 -1.05
CA THR A 67 0.21 -24.27 0.26
C THR A 67 0.49 -22.79 0.05
N ILE A 68 -0.45 -21.94 0.49
CA ILE A 68 -0.27 -20.49 0.50
C ILE A 68 0.04 -20.07 1.94
N PRO A 69 1.20 -19.44 2.21
CA PRO A 69 1.57 -19.05 3.56
C PRO A 69 0.58 -18.05 4.18
N GLU A 70 0.44 -18.11 5.49
CA GLU A 70 -0.33 -17.12 6.23
C GLU A 70 0.35 -15.73 6.16
N ARG A 71 -0.45 -14.70 6.42
CA ARG A 71 0.03 -13.33 6.42
C ARG A 71 0.99 -13.10 7.58
N PRO A 72 2.25 -12.67 7.36
CA PRO A 72 3.19 -12.40 8.43
C PRO A 72 2.81 -11.12 9.20
N THR A 73 3.36 -10.97 10.39
CA THR A 73 3.26 -9.71 11.16
C THR A 73 4.22 -8.64 10.64
N VAL A 74 5.38 -9.07 10.14
CA VAL A 74 6.38 -8.20 9.49
C VAL A 74 6.24 -8.34 7.97
N PHE A 75 5.90 -7.26 7.28
CA PHE A 75 5.71 -7.24 5.82
C PHE A 75 6.98 -6.82 5.09
N CYS A 76 7.80 -6.00 5.74
CA CYS A 76 9.04 -5.50 5.18
C CYS A 76 10.18 -5.87 6.12
N ASP A 77 10.79 -7.03 5.91
CA ASP A 77 12.05 -7.37 6.56
C ASP A 77 13.21 -6.56 5.93
N ALA A 78 14.41 -6.67 6.50
CA ALA A 78 15.57 -5.91 6.04
C ALA A 78 15.89 -6.19 4.56
N GLN A 79 15.75 -7.42 4.08
CA GLN A 79 16.01 -7.78 2.70
C GLN A 79 14.99 -7.12 1.76
N ARG A 80 13.71 -7.14 2.12
CA ARG A 80 12.65 -6.48 1.34
C ARG A 80 12.82 -4.97 1.33
N CYS A 81 13.15 -4.36 2.47
CA CYS A 81 13.43 -2.92 2.56
C CYS A 81 14.59 -2.52 1.64
N GLN A 82 15.68 -3.28 1.60
CA GLN A 82 16.81 -3.02 0.69
C GLN A 82 16.41 -3.15 -0.79
N LYS A 83 15.56 -4.12 -1.13
CA LYS A 83 15.03 -4.27 -2.48
C LYS A 83 14.18 -3.05 -2.89
N ILE A 84 13.30 -2.59 -2.01
CA ILE A 84 12.47 -1.39 -2.24
C ILE A 84 13.36 -0.15 -2.40
N LEU A 85 14.43 -0.01 -1.61
CA LEU A 85 15.40 1.07 -1.77
C LEU A 85 16.06 1.07 -3.15
N SER A 86 16.43 -0.12 -3.65
CA SER A 86 17.00 -0.26 -4.98
C SER A 86 15.98 0.14 -6.06
N GLU A 87 14.73 -0.31 -5.92
CA GLU A 87 13.63 0.07 -6.81
C GLU A 87 13.37 1.59 -6.78
N LEU A 88 13.41 2.21 -5.60
CA LEU A 88 13.24 3.66 -5.43
C LEU A 88 14.35 4.45 -6.14
N LYS A 89 15.61 4.00 -6.03
CA LYS A 89 16.75 4.61 -6.74
C LYS A 89 16.61 4.48 -8.26
N GLU A 90 16.24 3.29 -8.73
CA GLU A 90 16.06 2.99 -10.16
C GLU A 90 14.93 3.85 -10.75
N SER A 91 13.83 4.02 -10.04
CA SER A 91 12.67 4.81 -10.48
C SER A 91 12.99 6.30 -10.64
N LYS A 92 14.02 6.82 -9.97
CA LYS A 92 14.36 8.26 -9.90
C LYS A 92 13.18 9.13 -9.48
N ALA A 93 12.26 8.57 -8.70
CA ALA A 93 11.08 9.28 -8.25
C ALA A 93 11.44 10.45 -7.33
N SER A 94 10.81 11.59 -7.54
CA SER A 94 10.92 12.77 -6.68
C SER A 94 9.87 12.78 -5.56
N LEU A 95 8.87 11.91 -5.66
CA LEU A 95 7.76 11.78 -4.70
C LEU A 95 7.57 10.30 -4.32
N LEU A 96 7.63 10.02 -3.03
CA LEU A 96 7.30 8.71 -2.43
C LEU A 96 5.93 8.80 -1.75
N VAL A 97 4.93 8.13 -2.28
CA VAL A 97 3.60 8.03 -1.68
C VAL A 97 3.50 6.77 -0.83
N LEU A 98 3.18 6.92 0.45
CA LEU A 98 3.01 5.82 1.39
C LEU A 98 1.53 5.63 1.73
N LEU A 99 1.00 4.42 1.54
CA LEU A 99 -0.43 4.14 1.67
C LEU A 99 -0.75 3.40 2.96
N GLY A 100 -1.15 4.15 3.99
CA GLY A 100 -1.49 3.66 5.33
C GLY A 100 -0.29 3.58 6.29
N ASP A 101 -0.53 3.02 7.47
CA ASP A 101 0.43 2.99 8.57
C ASP A 101 1.61 2.04 8.34
N ILE A 102 1.36 0.90 7.71
CA ILE A 102 2.37 -0.16 7.56
C ILE A 102 3.60 0.30 6.77
N PRO A 103 3.49 0.99 5.62
CA PRO A 103 4.64 1.54 4.92
C PRO A 103 5.43 2.57 5.74
N ILE A 104 4.76 3.34 6.56
CA ILE A 104 5.43 4.29 7.47
C ILE A 104 6.22 3.52 8.53
N ALA A 105 5.56 2.60 9.24
CA ALA A 105 6.16 1.90 10.38
C ALA A 105 7.26 0.91 9.98
N GLN A 106 7.10 0.20 8.85
CA GLN A 106 7.98 -0.92 8.51
C GLN A 106 8.99 -0.61 7.39
N PHE A 107 8.75 0.41 6.57
CA PHE A 107 9.68 0.83 5.54
C PHE A 107 10.29 2.19 5.85
N LEU A 108 9.50 3.26 5.92
CA LEU A 108 10.06 4.61 6.08
C LEU A 108 10.90 4.74 7.35
N ASN A 109 10.42 4.25 8.49
CA ASN A 109 11.17 4.28 9.76
C ASN A 109 12.40 3.36 9.79
N PHE A 110 12.53 2.45 8.82
CA PHE A 110 13.74 1.65 8.65
C PHE A 110 14.80 2.37 7.82
N VAL A 111 14.39 3.21 6.85
CA VAL A 111 15.29 3.82 5.85
C VAL A 111 15.53 5.30 6.06
N ALA A 112 14.78 5.96 6.94
CA ALA A 112 14.88 7.39 7.22
C ALA A 112 14.61 7.67 8.69
N ASP A 113 15.26 8.72 9.21
CA ASP A 113 14.97 9.27 10.54
C ASP A 113 13.82 10.29 10.40
N VAL A 114 12.62 9.88 10.80
CA VAL A 114 11.43 10.72 10.75
C VAL A 114 10.71 10.72 12.11
N PRO A 115 10.09 11.84 12.53
CA PRO A 115 9.53 12.00 13.87
C PRO A 115 8.12 11.39 14.04
N TYR A 116 7.72 10.47 13.18
CA TYR A 116 6.40 9.84 13.21
C TYR A 116 6.46 8.35 12.80
N LYS A 117 5.58 7.54 13.37
CA LYS A 117 5.49 6.08 13.14
C LYS A 117 4.15 5.65 12.54
N SER A 118 3.21 6.58 12.41
CA SER A 118 1.87 6.32 11.89
C SER A 118 1.37 7.48 11.04
N LEU A 119 0.35 7.23 10.23
CA LEU A 119 -0.34 8.28 9.47
C LEU A 119 -1.00 9.30 10.40
N GLN A 120 -1.50 8.85 11.55
CA GLN A 120 -2.11 9.73 12.55
C GLN A 120 -1.09 10.76 13.08
N GLU A 121 0.08 10.31 13.52
CA GLU A 121 1.16 11.18 13.99
C GLU A 121 1.64 12.13 12.89
N TYR A 122 1.77 11.63 11.66
CA TYR A 122 2.12 12.48 10.52
C TYR A 122 1.10 13.61 10.31
N VAL A 123 -0.18 13.29 10.36
CA VAL A 123 -1.26 14.27 10.14
C VAL A 123 -1.32 15.30 11.27
N GLU A 124 -1.03 14.90 12.50
CA GLU A 124 -0.93 15.82 13.64
C GLU A 124 0.22 16.83 13.49
N LEU A 125 1.35 16.40 12.95
CA LEU A 125 2.52 17.25 12.75
C LEU A 125 2.39 18.16 11.52
N TYR A 126 1.90 17.64 10.40
CA TYR A 126 2.00 18.32 9.10
C TYR A 126 0.67 18.59 8.42
N GLY A 127 -0.39 17.89 8.82
CA GLY A 127 -1.68 17.89 8.13
C GLY A 127 -1.76 16.85 7.02
N TYR A 128 -2.98 16.40 6.73
CA TYR A 128 -3.24 15.39 5.70
C TYR A 128 -2.96 15.92 4.28
N GLY A 129 -2.30 15.11 3.47
CA GLY A 129 -2.07 15.39 2.05
C GLY A 129 -1.00 16.43 1.76
N LYS A 130 -0.18 16.80 2.73
CA LYS A 130 1.02 17.60 2.53
C LYS A 130 2.22 16.69 2.33
N ALA A 131 3.09 17.01 1.39
CA ALA A 131 4.37 16.32 1.25
C ALA A 131 5.43 16.97 2.15
N THR A 132 6.31 16.15 2.72
CA THR A 132 7.46 16.60 3.52
C THR A 132 8.73 15.98 2.98
N ALA A 133 9.85 16.71 3.08
CA ALA A 133 11.14 16.17 2.69
C ALA A 133 11.65 15.15 3.72
N ALA A 134 12.18 14.04 3.24
CA ALA A 134 12.93 13.07 4.04
C ALA A 134 14.23 12.71 3.33
N THR A 135 15.27 12.39 4.12
CA THR A 135 16.54 11.89 3.57
C THR A 135 16.53 10.36 3.63
N ILE A 136 16.58 9.73 2.48
CA ILE A 136 16.63 8.28 2.34
C ILE A 136 17.93 7.92 1.63
N ASP A 137 18.79 7.17 2.30
CA ASP A 137 20.09 6.74 1.76
C ASP A 137 20.91 7.91 1.15
N GLY A 138 20.96 9.03 1.86
CA GLY A 138 21.70 10.24 1.46
C GLY A 138 21.01 11.13 0.42
N HIS A 139 19.84 10.74 -0.07
CA HIS A 139 19.07 11.52 -1.05
C HIS A 139 17.81 12.11 -0.44
N THR A 140 17.54 13.38 -0.71
CA THR A 140 16.30 14.03 -0.28
C THR A 140 15.18 13.71 -1.27
N ILE A 141 14.07 13.20 -0.75
CA ILE A 141 12.85 12.89 -1.51
C ILE A 141 11.63 13.48 -0.79
N ASN A 142 10.63 13.89 -1.53
CA ASN A 142 9.34 14.25 -0.95
C ASN A 142 8.56 12.99 -0.58
N VAL A 143 8.08 12.93 0.67
CA VAL A 143 7.27 11.82 1.19
C VAL A 143 5.86 12.31 1.44
N LEU A 144 4.88 11.62 0.88
CA LEU A 144 3.45 11.92 1.00
C LEU A 144 2.71 10.71 1.58
N PRO A 145 2.55 10.62 2.90
CA PRO A 145 1.70 9.63 3.53
C PRO A 145 0.22 9.92 3.30
N LEU A 146 -0.51 8.94 2.80
CA LEU A 146 -1.96 9.01 2.58
C LEU A 146 -2.63 7.78 3.19
N ALA A 147 -3.93 7.87 3.45
CA ALA A 147 -4.71 6.73 3.88
C ALA A 147 -4.72 5.62 2.81
N HIS A 148 -4.71 4.37 3.26
CA HIS A 148 -4.74 3.23 2.36
C HIS A 148 -6.01 3.25 1.51
N PRO A 149 -5.99 2.86 0.21
CA PRO A 149 -7.16 2.86 -0.68
C PRO A 149 -8.39 2.17 -0.08
N ARG A 150 -8.20 1.12 0.72
CA ARG A 150 -9.29 0.44 1.41
C ARG A 150 -9.98 1.31 2.48
N GLN A 151 -9.26 2.25 3.08
CA GLN A 151 -9.77 3.13 4.12
C GLN A 151 -10.56 4.32 3.56
N ILE A 152 -10.22 4.76 2.35
CA ILE A 152 -10.87 5.90 1.67
C ILE A 152 -11.96 5.46 0.69
N GLY A 153 -11.97 4.18 0.28
CA GLY A 153 -13.00 3.60 -0.59
C GLY A 153 -14.28 3.21 0.16
N ALA A 154 -15.27 2.73 -0.60
CA ALA A 154 -16.58 2.32 -0.08
C ALA A 154 -16.55 1.11 0.88
N LEU A 155 -15.45 0.40 0.97
CA LEU A 155 -15.32 -0.86 1.73
C LEU A 155 -14.93 -0.66 3.21
N GLY A 156 -14.74 0.56 3.69
CA GLY A 156 -14.22 0.82 5.03
C GLY A 156 -15.10 1.72 5.89
N ALA A 157 -16.14 1.16 6.51
CA ALA A 157 -16.94 1.89 7.53
C ALA A 157 -16.08 2.39 8.72
N HIS A 158 -14.90 1.80 8.95
CA HIS A 158 -14.01 2.15 10.06
C HIS A 158 -13.12 3.37 9.82
N SER A 159 -13.27 4.07 8.73
CA SER A 159 -12.34 5.12 8.31
C SER A 159 -13.02 6.36 7.78
N GLU A 160 -14.20 6.69 8.31
CA GLU A 160 -14.90 7.92 7.95
C GLU A 160 -14.00 9.16 8.08
N LYS A 161 -13.20 9.22 9.14
CA LYS A 161 -12.17 10.24 9.32
C LYS A 161 -11.22 10.33 8.11
N TRP A 162 -10.64 9.21 7.70
CA TRP A 162 -9.69 9.18 6.59
C TRP A 162 -10.35 9.50 5.25
N LYS A 163 -11.57 9.04 5.06
CA LYS A 163 -12.37 9.35 3.87
C LYS A 163 -12.68 10.85 3.77
N ASN A 164 -13.06 11.47 4.87
CA ASN A 164 -13.35 12.91 4.91
C ASN A 164 -12.10 13.74 4.65
N LEU A 165 -11.00 13.48 5.35
CA LEU A 165 -9.71 14.15 5.13
C LEU A 165 -9.21 13.97 3.69
N HIS A 166 -9.38 12.78 3.12
CA HIS A 166 -8.98 12.51 1.75
C HIS A 166 -9.84 13.26 0.72
N ASN A 167 -11.15 13.34 0.94
CA ASN A 167 -12.04 14.11 0.08
C ASN A 167 -11.71 15.62 0.11
N GLU A 168 -11.45 16.17 1.28
CA GLU A 168 -11.01 17.56 1.42
C GLU A 168 -9.69 17.81 0.67
N TRP A 169 -8.72 16.90 0.81
CA TRP A 169 -7.45 16.99 0.09
C TRP A 169 -7.65 16.96 -1.43
N LYS A 170 -8.49 16.05 -1.94
CA LYS A 170 -8.82 15.99 -3.38
C LYS A 170 -9.38 17.29 -3.92
N ILE A 171 -10.28 17.92 -3.17
CA ILE A 171 -10.89 19.21 -3.58
C ILE A 171 -9.81 20.28 -3.65
N LYS A 172 -8.97 20.41 -2.62
CA LYS A 172 -7.92 21.43 -2.54
C LYS A 172 -6.84 21.23 -3.62
N THR A 173 -6.49 19.99 -3.96
CA THR A 173 -5.46 19.67 -4.95
C THR A 173 -5.93 19.91 -6.40
N LYS A 174 -7.22 19.76 -6.69
CA LYS A 174 -7.78 20.02 -8.03
C LYS A 174 -7.94 21.51 -8.38
N ILE A 175 -7.78 22.40 -7.44
CA ILE A 175 -7.95 23.85 -7.63
C ILE A 175 -6.60 24.53 -8.02
N ILE A 176 -5.53 23.79 -7.96
CA ILE A 176 -4.19 24.23 -8.39
C ILE A 176 -3.90 23.71 -9.80
#